data_3f5d217a139c4d0685f7f91736e38108
#
_entry.id   3f5d217a139c4d0685f7f91736e38108
#
_cell.length_a   1.000
_cell.length_b   1.000
_cell.length_c   1.000
_cell.angle_alpha   90.00
_cell.angle_beta   90.00
_cell.angle_gamma   90.00
#
_symmetry.space_group_name_H-M   'P 1'
#
loop_
_entity.id
_entity.type
_entity.pdbx_description
1 polymer ?
#
loop_
_entity_poly.entity_id
_entity_poly.type
_entity_poly.pdbx_seq_one_letter_code
_entity_poly.pdbx_strand_id
1 'polypeptide(L)'
;VAAAAIVLSATILHAALPTEPDISGRTSFAGQLLIASPALRQPAFDHAVILLARHDRDGALGVVINRPADKHSIASLLAAFGADASGVTDSVRVFVGGPVNLNVGLVIHSADYRRPETLDIDGRVALTGAPDVLRDIGLGKGPAKSLVAFGYAGWAPGQLDNELAHGVWVTVPEDPALVFDDDRAQVWADALARLKPDR
;
A
#
# COMPACT_ATOMS: atom_id res chain seq x y z
N VAL A 1 -26.75 -18.38 24.37
CA VAL A 1 -26.04 -18.18 23.09
C VAL A 1 -24.86 -17.29 23.40
N ALA A 2 -23.67 -17.91 23.54
CA ALA A 2 -22.44 -17.22 23.89
C ALA A 2 -21.79 -16.70 22.60
N ALA A 3 -21.61 -15.39 22.51
CA ALA A 3 -20.83 -14.76 21.46
C ALA A 3 -19.33 -14.90 21.81
N ALA A 4 -18.61 -15.72 21.06
CA ALA A 4 -17.17 -15.81 21.18
C ALA A 4 -16.53 -14.57 20.54
N ALA A 5 -15.98 -13.69 21.35
CA ALA A 5 -15.13 -12.60 20.90
C ALA A 5 -13.80 -13.19 20.40
N ILE A 6 -13.58 -13.20 19.10
CA ILE A 6 -12.28 -13.50 18.52
C ILE A 6 -11.41 -12.25 18.70
N VAL A 7 -10.58 -12.26 19.74
CA VAL A 7 -9.47 -11.31 19.88
C VAL A 7 -8.40 -11.73 18.88
N LEU A 8 -8.39 -11.13 17.73
CA LEU A 8 -7.33 -11.29 16.77
C LEU A 8 -6.19 -10.33 17.17
N SER A 9 -5.22 -10.88 17.90
CA SER A 9 -4.01 -10.17 18.31
C SER A 9 -3.29 -9.58 17.09
N ALA A 10 -3.00 -8.29 17.17
CA ALA A 10 -2.22 -7.52 16.19
C ALA A 10 -0.73 -7.91 16.21
N THR A 11 -0.41 -9.18 16.02
CA THR A 11 0.96 -9.71 16.15
C THR A 11 1.66 -9.96 14.81
N ILE A 12 1.14 -9.48 13.68
CA ILE A 12 1.67 -9.86 12.36
C ILE A 12 2.69 -8.85 11.80
N LEU A 13 2.92 -7.72 12.43
CA LEU A 13 3.88 -6.74 11.91
C LEU A 13 5.19 -6.66 12.73
N HIS A 14 5.47 -7.64 13.59
CA HIS A 14 6.74 -7.74 14.32
C HIS A 14 7.71 -8.76 13.70
N ALA A 15 7.54 -9.14 12.45
CA ALA A 15 8.63 -9.80 11.73
C ALA A 15 9.72 -8.76 11.49
N ALA A 16 10.79 -8.83 12.25
CA ALA A 16 11.99 -8.05 12.09
C ALA A 16 12.35 -7.99 10.60
N LEU A 17 12.47 -6.78 10.06
CA LEU A 17 12.93 -6.54 8.71
C LEU A 17 14.34 -7.13 8.59
N PRO A 18 14.59 -8.12 7.73
CA PRO A 18 15.96 -8.50 7.41
C PRO A 18 16.54 -7.37 6.57
N THR A 19 17.51 -6.66 7.13
CA THR A 19 18.36 -5.67 6.45
C THR A 19 19.51 -6.32 5.69
N GLU A 20 19.38 -7.57 5.29
CA GLU A 20 20.40 -8.23 4.47
C GLU A 20 19.95 -8.24 3.01
N PRO A 21 20.81 -7.76 2.07
CA PRO A 21 20.52 -7.92 0.65
C PRO A 21 20.41 -9.42 0.33
N ASP A 22 19.31 -9.81 -0.29
CA ASP A 22 19.12 -11.20 -0.73
C ASP A 22 20.19 -11.55 -1.78
N ILE A 23 21.18 -12.35 -1.36
CA ILE A 23 22.27 -12.84 -2.23
C ILE A 23 21.83 -14.00 -3.13
N SER A 24 20.54 -14.30 -3.25
CA SER A 24 19.99 -15.41 -4.06
C SER A 24 19.93 -15.12 -5.56
N GLY A 25 20.38 -13.94 -6.03
CA GLY A 25 20.40 -13.58 -7.45
C GLY A 25 19.02 -13.29 -8.07
N ARG A 26 17.96 -13.23 -7.28
CA ARG A 26 16.62 -12.81 -7.72
C ARG A 26 16.52 -11.28 -7.69
N THR A 27 16.04 -10.72 -8.78
CA THR A 27 15.76 -9.29 -8.84
C THR A 27 14.53 -8.99 -7.99
N SER A 28 14.67 -8.18 -6.94
CA SER A 28 13.53 -7.66 -6.18
C SER A 28 12.83 -6.57 -6.98
N PHE A 29 11.51 -6.62 -7.01
CA PHE A 29 10.66 -5.57 -7.59
C PHE A 29 10.07 -4.64 -6.52
N ALA A 30 10.47 -4.75 -5.25
CA ALA A 30 10.09 -3.79 -4.23
C ALA A 30 10.47 -2.36 -4.67
N GLY A 31 9.60 -1.39 -4.41
CA GLY A 31 9.77 -0.02 -4.89
C GLY A 31 9.34 0.20 -6.35
N GLN A 32 8.66 -0.78 -6.96
CA GLN A 32 8.09 -0.59 -8.29
C GLN A 32 6.55 -0.53 -8.22
N LEU A 33 5.96 0.05 -9.26
CA LEU A 33 4.53 -0.04 -9.50
C LEU A 33 4.25 -1.25 -10.39
N LEU A 34 3.34 -2.13 -9.93
CA LEU A 34 2.74 -3.16 -10.76
C LEU A 34 1.50 -2.60 -11.43
N ILE A 35 1.45 -2.71 -12.74
CA ILE A 35 0.33 -2.23 -13.55
C ILE A 35 -0.41 -3.46 -14.08
N ALA A 36 -1.70 -3.54 -13.80
CA ALA A 36 -2.55 -4.60 -14.32
C ALA A 36 -2.56 -4.58 -15.86
N SER A 37 -2.23 -5.71 -16.48
CA SER A 37 -2.34 -5.88 -17.92
C SER A 37 -3.80 -5.69 -18.37
N PRO A 38 -4.06 -5.08 -19.55
CA PRO A 38 -5.41 -4.97 -20.10
C PRO A 38 -6.11 -6.33 -20.32
N ALA A 39 -5.34 -7.42 -20.34
CA ALA A 39 -5.85 -8.78 -20.43
C ALA A 39 -6.25 -9.40 -19.10
N LEU A 40 -5.89 -8.79 -17.98
CA LEU A 40 -6.22 -9.28 -16.63
C LEU A 40 -7.74 -9.22 -16.40
N ARG A 41 -8.35 -10.38 -16.11
CA ARG A 41 -9.81 -10.54 -15.97
C ARG A 41 -10.29 -10.67 -14.53
N GLN A 42 -9.44 -10.40 -13.56
CA GLN A 42 -9.81 -10.44 -12.14
C GLN A 42 -10.43 -9.10 -11.72
N PRO A 43 -11.73 -9.05 -11.34
CA PRO A 43 -12.39 -7.79 -10.99
C PRO A 43 -11.70 -7.03 -9.86
N ALA A 44 -11.07 -7.76 -8.93
CA ALA A 44 -10.32 -7.16 -7.83
C ALA A 44 -9.11 -6.34 -8.30
N PHE A 45 -8.58 -6.59 -9.51
CA PHE A 45 -7.38 -5.95 -10.03
C PHE A 45 -7.56 -5.34 -11.43
N ASP A 46 -8.80 -5.24 -11.90
CA ASP A 46 -9.07 -4.59 -13.19
C ASP A 46 -8.54 -3.14 -13.18
N HIS A 47 -7.66 -2.79 -14.13
CA HIS A 47 -7.00 -1.48 -14.19
C HIS A 47 -6.28 -1.07 -12.88
N ALA A 48 -5.83 -2.02 -12.06
CA ALA A 48 -5.14 -1.70 -10.83
C ALA A 48 -3.71 -1.22 -11.08
N VAL A 49 -3.27 -0.26 -10.26
CA VAL A 49 -1.88 0.12 -10.07
C VAL A 49 -1.54 -0.15 -8.61
N ILE A 50 -0.49 -0.95 -8.37
CA ILE A 50 -0.11 -1.42 -7.05
C ILE A 50 1.32 -0.95 -6.75
N LEU A 51 1.49 -0.23 -5.64
CA LEU A 51 2.83 0.02 -5.10
C LEU A 51 3.33 -1.23 -4.40
N LEU A 52 4.41 -1.81 -4.90
CA LEU A 52 5.00 -3.02 -4.34
C LEU A 52 5.93 -2.65 -3.17
N ALA A 53 5.45 -2.90 -1.96
CA ALA A 53 6.18 -2.54 -0.75
C ALA A 53 7.24 -3.58 -0.35
N ARG A 54 7.02 -4.87 -0.71
CA ARG A 54 7.95 -5.96 -0.43
C ARG A 54 7.90 -7.01 -1.54
N HIS A 55 9.07 -7.53 -1.92
CA HIS A 55 9.23 -8.69 -2.78
C HIS A 55 10.51 -9.43 -2.42
N ASP A 56 10.36 -10.63 -1.89
CA ASP A 56 11.44 -11.48 -1.42
C ASP A 56 11.11 -12.99 -1.62
N ARG A 57 11.97 -13.87 -1.09
CA ARG A 57 11.77 -15.32 -1.17
C ARG A 57 10.49 -15.82 -0.49
N ASP A 58 9.95 -15.06 0.46
CA ASP A 58 8.77 -15.41 1.24
C ASP A 58 7.48 -14.89 0.60
N GLY A 59 7.59 -14.18 -0.54
CA GLY A 59 6.48 -13.67 -1.34
C GLY A 59 6.53 -12.18 -1.60
N ALA A 60 5.36 -11.60 -1.84
CA ALA A 60 5.26 -10.16 -2.11
C ALA A 60 4.04 -9.54 -1.43
N LEU A 61 4.16 -8.24 -1.14
CA LEU A 61 3.10 -7.41 -0.59
C LEU A 61 3.06 -6.08 -1.34
N GLY A 62 1.88 -5.67 -1.75
CA GLY A 62 1.65 -4.38 -2.39
C GLY A 62 0.32 -3.75 -2.00
N VAL A 63 0.16 -2.47 -2.29
CA VAL A 63 -1.04 -1.70 -1.99
C VAL A 63 -1.57 -1.06 -3.26
N VAL A 64 -2.84 -1.31 -3.59
CA VAL A 64 -3.52 -0.66 -4.72
C VAL A 64 -3.67 0.82 -4.40
N ILE A 65 -3.19 1.70 -5.30
CA ILE A 65 -3.14 3.14 -5.08
C ILE A 65 -4.21 3.93 -5.84
N ASN A 66 -4.90 3.32 -6.78
CA ASN A 66 -5.84 3.99 -7.67
C ASN A 66 -7.31 3.57 -7.48
N ARG A 67 -7.68 3.09 -6.30
CA ARG A 67 -9.07 2.73 -5.95
C ARG A 67 -9.57 3.57 -4.78
N PRO A 68 -9.97 4.82 -5.01
CA PRO A 68 -10.56 5.66 -3.97
C PRO A 68 -11.92 5.09 -3.53
N ALA A 69 -12.14 5.13 -2.23
CA ALA A 69 -13.43 4.91 -1.58
C ALA A 69 -13.94 6.23 -0.98
N ASP A 70 -14.80 6.16 0.02
CA ASP A 70 -15.39 7.33 0.64
C ASP A 70 -14.40 8.11 1.52
N LYS A 71 -14.77 9.35 1.83
CA LYS A 71 -14.10 10.11 2.89
C LYS A 71 -14.60 9.65 4.25
N HIS A 72 -13.66 9.47 5.18
CA HIS A 72 -13.94 9.13 6.57
C HIS A 72 -13.33 10.15 7.51
N SER A 73 -14.01 10.42 8.62
CA SER A 73 -13.42 11.16 9.73
C SER A 73 -12.23 10.37 10.28
N ILE A 74 -11.08 11.02 10.42
CA ILE A 74 -9.90 10.39 11.03
C ILE A 74 -10.21 9.93 12.45
N ALA A 75 -11.00 10.70 13.21
CA ALA A 75 -11.44 10.32 14.55
C ALA A 75 -12.24 9.01 14.54
N SER A 76 -13.11 8.78 13.55
CA SER A 76 -13.86 7.52 13.42
C SER A 76 -12.94 6.33 13.10
N LEU A 77 -11.93 6.55 12.26
CA LEU A 77 -10.94 5.52 11.94
C LEU A 77 -10.10 5.17 13.17
N LEU A 78 -9.63 6.17 13.90
CA LEU A 78 -8.87 5.97 15.15
C LEU A 78 -9.70 5.21 16.19
N ALA A 79 -10.97 5.57 16.37
CA ALA A 79 -11.87 4.86 17.27
C ALA A 79 -12.07 3.39 16.87
N ALA A 80 -12.15 3.07 15.57
CA ALA A 80 -12.25 1.70 15.08
C ALA A 80 -10.98 0.87 15.41
N PHE A 81 -9.81 1.50 15.52
CA PHE A 81 -8.56 0.89 15.97
C PHE A 81 -8.40 0.89 17.51
N GLY A 82 -9.36 1.46 18.26
CA GLY A 82 -9.22 1.63 19.71
C GLY A 82 -8.19 2.67 20.12
N ALA A 83 -7.82 3.58 19.21
CA ALA A 83 -6.82 4.63 19.43
C ALA A 83 -7.45 5.95 19.88
N ASP A 84 -6.67 6.78 20.56
CA ASP A 84 -7.10 8.10 21.02
C ASP A 84 -7.32 9.06 19.84
N ALA A 85 -8.53 9.61 19.74
CA ALA A 85 -8.94 10.55 18.73
C ALA A 85 -9.07 12.00 19.24
N SER A 86 -8.59 12.29 20.46
CA SER A 86 -8.71 13.62 21.07
C SER A 86 -8.02 14.69 20.23
N GLY A 87 -8.73 15.78 19.96
CA GLY A 87 -8.22 16.91 19.17
C GLY A 87 -8.18 16.68 17.66
N VAL A 88 -8.66 15.54 17.15
CA VAL A 88 -8.67 15.23 15.73
C VAL A 88 -10.06 15.48 15.14
N THR A 89 -10.14 16.40 14.17
CA THR A 89 -11.41 16.80 13.53
C THR A 89 -11.41 16.58 12.02
N ASP A 90 -10.26 16.32 11.41
CA ASP A 90 -10.10 16.20 9.97
C ASP A 90 -10.68 14.91 9.40
N SER A 91 -10.83 14.91 8.10
CA SER A 91 -11.28 13.75 7.31
C SER A 91 -10.26 13.41 6.23
N VAL A 92 -10.14 12.15 5.92
CA VAL A 92 -9.23 11.62 4.91
C VAL A 92 -9.99 10.78 3.90
N ARG A 93 -9.57 10.81 2.63
CA ARG A 93 -10.04 9.85 1.64
C ARG A 93 -9.39 8.51 1.88
N VAL A 94 -10.20 7.47 1.93
CA VAL A 94 -9.74 6.09 2.08
C VAL A 94 -9.68 5.41 0.72
N PHE A 95 -8.78 4.45 0.58
CA PHE A 95 -8.58 3.65 -0.62
C PHE A 95 -8.77 2.16 -0.29
N VAL A 96 -9.22 1.39 -1.29
CA VAL A 96 -9.21 -0.07 -1.22
C VAL A 96 -7.83 -0.55 -1.67
N GLY A 97 -6.98 -0.90 -0.71
CA GLY A 97 -5.58 -1.27 -0.94
C GLY A 97 -5.38 -2.69 -1.49
N GLY A 98 -6.43 -3.52 -1.45
CA GLY A 98 -6.42 -4.88 -1.98
C GLY A 98 -7.41 -5.78 -1.27
N PRO A 99 -7.58 -7.03 -1.74
CA PRO A 99 -8.61 -7.95 -1.23
C PRO A 99 -8.23 -8.65 0.08
N VAL A 100 -6.96 -8.57 0.50
CA VAL A 100 -6.48 -9.29 1.68
C VAL A 100 -6.64 -8.41 2.91
N ASN A 101 -7.27 -8.94 3.95
CA ASN A 101 -7.39 -8.36 5.29
C ASN A 101 -7.85 -6.88 5.29
N LEU A 102 -9.08 -6.65 4.90
CA LEU A 102 -9.70 -5.31 4.78
C LEU A 102 -9.76 -4.50 6.09
N ASN A 103 -9.44 -5.11 7.23
CA ASN A 103 -9.37 -4.42 8.52
C ASN A 103 -7.97 -3.85 8.82
N VAL A 104 -6.97 -4.15 7.99
CA VAL A 104 -5.64 -3.59 8.14
C VAL A 104 -5.58 -2.23 7.44
N GLY A 105 -5.35 -1.19 8.22
CA GLY A 105 -5.09 0.16 7.71
C GLY A 105 -3.59 0.36 7.43
N LEU A 106 -3.27 0.82 6.24
CA LEU A 106 -1.92 1.13 5.77
C LEU A 106 -1.89 2.58 5.26
N VAL A 107 -0.82 3.28 5.54
CA VAL A 107 -0.61 4.63 5.03
C VAL A 107 0.67 4.67 4.19
N ILE A 108 0.49 4.87 2.89
CA ILE A 108 1.57 5.21 1.98
C ILE A 108 1.82 6.71 2.13
N HIS A 109 3.07 7.13 2.29
CA HIS A 109 3.38 8.54 2.53
C HIS A 109 4.74 8.96 1.98
N SER A 110 4.94 10.26 1.87
CA SER A 110 6.22 10.86 1.49
C SER A 110 7.28 10.63 2.59
N ALA A 111 8.54 10.56 2.19
CA ALA A 111 9.66 10.16 3.06
C ALA A 111 10.07 11.23 4.09
N ASP A 112 9.43 12.39 4.11
CA ASP A 112 9.62 13.44 5.10
C ASP A 112 9.10 13.10 6.52
N TYR A 113 8.39 11.98 6.64
CA TYR A 113 7.84 11.48 7.90
C TYR A 113 8.32 10.06 8.16
N ARG A 114 8.65 9.76 9.43
CA ARG A 114 9.11 8.42 9.86
C ARG A 114 8.65 8.10 11.27
N ARG A 115 8.36 6.83 11.49
CA ARG A 115 8.16 6.18 12.78
C ARG A 115 9.01 4.92 12.86
N PRO A 116 9.22 4.33 14.05
CA PRO A 116 10.04 3.10 14.17
C PRO A 116 9.57 1.96 13.27
N GLU A 117 8.26 1.83 13.03
CA GLU A 117 7.61 0.80 12.21
C GLU A 117 7.48 1.18 10.73
N THR A 118 7.99 2.34 10.32
CA THR A 118 7.94 2.77 8.92
C THR A 118 8.84 1.91 8.04
N LEU A 119 8.25 1.29 7.03
CA LEU A 119 8.97 0.64 5.95
C LEU A 119 9.34 1.70 4.89
N ASP A 120 10.62 1.99 4.77
CA ASP A 120 11.15 2.78 3.65
C ASP A 120 11.13 1.94 2.39
N ILE A 121 10.48 2.42 1.33
CA ILE A 121 10.37 1.66 0.08
C ILE A 121 11.55 1.97 -0.84
N ASP A 122 11.85 3.26 -1.07
CA ASP A 122 12.90 3.68 -2.02
C ASP A 122 13.55 5.03 -1.67
N GLY A 123 13.37 5.50 -0.44
CA GLY A 123 13.84 6.82 0.02
C GLY A 123 12.95 8.00 -0.36
N ARG A 124 11.92 7.80 -1.18
CA ARG A 124 10.95 8.83 -1.62
C ARG A 124 9.55 8.55 -1.10
N VAL A 125 9.18 7.30 -1.05
CA VAL A 125 7.89 6.80 -0.57
C VAL A 125 8.13 5.78 0.54
N ALA A 126 7.26 5.80 1.52
CA ALA A 126 7.29 4.90 2.66
C ALA A 126 5.89 4.36 2.97
N LEU A 127 5.84 3.27 3.74
CA LEU A 127 4.63 2.63 4.19
C LEU A 127 4.65 2.49 5.71
N THR A 128 3.59 2.93 6.37
CA THR A 128 3.43 2.77 7.83
C THR A 128 2.04 2.19 8.11
N GLY A 129 1.95 1.28 9.09
CA GLY A 129 0.67 0.81 9.60
C GLY A 129 -0.04 1.90 10.41
N ALA A 130 -1.37 2.02 10.26
CA ALA A 130 -2.20 2.84 11.17
C ALA A 130 -2.23 2.19 12.58
N PRO A 131 -2.57 2.90 13.68
CA PRO A 131 -3.29 4.17 13.72
C PRO A 131 -2.44 5.42 13.98
N ASP A 132 -1.20 5.29 14.47
CA ASP A 132 -0.44 6.44 14.99
C ASP A 132 -0.18 7.51 13.91
N VAL A 133 0.13 7.07 12.70
CA VAL A 133 0.30 7.99 11.57
C VAL A 133 -1.00 8.74 11.23
N LEU A 134 -2.16 8.08 11.35
CA LEU A 134 -3.46 8.74 11.16
C LEU A 134 -3.69 9.84 12.19
N ARG A 135 -3.31 9.58 13.45
CA ARG A 135 -3.40 10.58 14.49
C ARG A 135 -2.50 11.78 14.19
N ASP A 136 -1.28 11.56 13.77
CA ASP A 136 -0.36 12.64 13.40
C ASP A 136 -0.87 13.44 12.20
N ILE A 137 -1.45 12.78 11.19
CA ILE A 137 -2.10 13.46 10.06
C ILE A 137 -3.23 14.37 10.57
N GLY A 138 -4.11 13.85 11.43
CA GLY A 138 -5.23 14.59 11.99
C GLY A 138 -4.84 15.74 12.93
N LEU A 139 -3.60 15.74 13.43
CA LEU A 139 -3.02 16.82 14.25
C LEU A 139 -2.13 17.78 13.43
N GLY A 140 -2.05 17.62 12.12
CA GLY A 140 -1.18 18.43 11.25
C GLY A 140 0.31 18.17 11.44
N LYS A 141 0.68 17.01 12.00
CA LYS A 141 2.07 16.58 12.27
C LYS A 141 2.50 15.39 11.40
N GLY A 142 1.65 14.99 10.48
CA GLY A 142 1.88 13.86 9.57
C GLY A 142 2.77 14.23 8.38
N PRO A 143 2.93 13.28 7.43
CA PRO A 143 3.68 13.50 6.21
C PRO A 143 3.04 14.57 5.31
N ALA A 144 3.85 15.20 4.45
CA ALA A 144 3.39 16.19 3.49
C ALA A 144 2.38 15.62 2.47
N LYS A 145 2.57 14.34 2.09
CA LYS A 145 1.65 13.59 1.23
C LYS A 145 1.33 12.24 1.82
N SER A 146 0.07 11.83 1.75
CA SER A 146 -0.35 10.53 2.25
C SER A 146 -1.54 9.96 1.48
N LEU A 147 -1.61 8.62 1.44
CA LEU A 147 -2.71 7.82 0.93
C LEU A 147 -3.05 6.77 1.97
N VAL A 148 -4.27 6.81 2.50
CA VAL A 148 -4.74 5.86 3.51
C VAL A 148 -5.49 4.74 2.83
N ALA A 149 -5.00 3.51 2.94
CA ALA A 149 -5.59 2.34 2.30
C ALA A 149 -5.99 1.29 3.33
N PHE A 150 -7.06 0.56 3.03
CA PHE A 150 -7.46 -0.61 3.79
C PHE A 150 -7.33 -1.88 2.95
N GLY A 151 -6.76 -2.91 3.56
CA GLY A 151 -6.38 -4.14 2.86
C GLY A 151 -5.11 -3.99 2.02
N TYR A 152 -4.67 -5.09 1.45
CA TYR A 152 -3.49 -5.16 0.61
C TYR A 152 -3.60 -6.27 -0.43
N ALA A 153 -2.69 -6.29 -1.40
CA ALA A 153 -2.46 -7.39 -2.32
C ALA A 153 -1.29 -8.22 -1.82
N GLY A 154 -1.43 -9.54 -1.81
CA GLY A 154 -0.40 -10.46 -1.35
C GLY A 154 -0.17 -11.58 -2.35
N TRP A 155 1.07 -12.00 -2.50
CA TRP A 155 1.51 -13.10 -3.35
C TRP A 155 2.31 -14.10 -2.53
N ALA A 156 2.03 -15.37 -2.73
CA ALA A 156 2.84 -16.46 -2.19
C ALA A 156 4.26 -16.48 -2.82
N PRO A 157 5.23 -17.19 -2.21
CA PRO A 157 6.57 -17.34 -2.76
C PRO A 157 6.58 -17.72 -4.24
N GLY A 158 7.22 -16.90 -5.09
CA GLY A 158 7.34 -17.11 -6.53
C GLY A 158 6.06 -16.86 -7.35
N GLN A 159 4.93 -16.55 -6.72
CA GLN A 159 3.67 -16.30 -7.44
C GLN A 159 3.79 -15.04 -8.30
N LEU A 160 4.28 -13.93 -7.75
CA LEU A 160 4.44 -12.69 -8.48
C LEU A 160 5.41 -12.83 -9.64
N ASP A 161 6.55 -13.53 -9.43
CA ASP A 161 7.53 -13.81 -10.50
C ASP A 161 6.86 -14.53 -11.68
N ASN A 162 6.03 -15.54 -11.38
CA ASN A 162 5.29 -16.27 -12.40
C ASN A 162 4.26 -15.40 -13.12
N GLU A 163 3.52 -14.56 -12.42
CA GLU A 163 2.55 -13.64 -13.00
C GLU A 163 3.21 -12.57 -13.88
N LEU A 164 4.38 -12.06 -13.48
CA LEU A 164 5.20 -11.16 -14.30
C LEU A 164 5.70 -11.85 -15.57
N ALA A 165 6.21 -13.08 -15.47
CA ALA A 165 6.69 -13.85 -16.61
C ALA A 165 5.59 -14.15 -17.65
N HIS A 166 4.32 -14.22 -17.22
CA HIS A 166 3.17 -14.42 -18.10
C HIS A 166 2.47 -13.10 -18.53
N GLY A 167 3.05 -11.94 -18.19
CA GLY A 167 2.50 -10.65 -18.59
C GLY A 167 1.16 -10.30 -17.94
N VAL A 168 0.83 -10.91 -16.79
CA VAL A 168 -0.32 -10.53 -15.96
C VAL A 168 -0.14 -9.13 -15.40
N TRP A 169 1.07 -8.84 -14.98
CA TRP A 169 1.54 -7.54 -14.52
C TRP A 169 2.70 -7.06 -15.38
N VAL A 170 2.81 -5.74 -15.49
CA VAL A 170 4.00 -5.06 -15.99
C VAL A 170 4.50 -4.11 -14.92
N THR A 171 5.80 -3.83 -14.91
CA THR A 171 6.42 -2.98 -13.88
C THR A 171 6.96 -1.70 -14.46
N VAL A 172 6.83 -0.62 -13.70
CA VAL A 172 7.56 0.64 -13.91
C VAL A 172 8.16 1.08 -12.59
N PRO A 173 9.26 1.84 -12.59
CA PRO A 173 9.77 2.46 -11.37
C PRO A 173 8.69 3.27 -10.68
N GLU A 174 8.69 3.25 -9.34
CA GLU A 174 7.83 4.11 -8.55
C GLU A 174 8.09 5.58 -8.90
N ASP A 175 7.02 6.37 -8.90
CA ASP A 175 7.07 7.82 -9.05
C ASP A 175 6.07 8.46 -8.08
N PRO A 176 6.52 9.32 -7.15
CA PRO A 176 5.64 10.02 -6.23
C PRO A 176 4.53 10.82 -6.92
N ALA A 177 4.76 11.29 -8.16
CA ALA A 177 3.74 11.98 -8.93
C ALA A 177 2.56 11.06 -9.27
N LEU A 178 2.80 9.78 -9.58
CA LEU A 178 1.72 8.79 -9.78
C LEU A 178 1.13 8.32 -8.45
N VAL A 179 1.97 8.05 -7.45
CA VAL A 179 1.54 7.54 -6.16
C VAL A 179 0.58 8.50 -5.46
N PHE A 180 0.84 9.81 -5.54
CA PHE A 180 0.07 10.86 -4.89
C PHE A 180 -0.77 11.73 -5.84
N ASP A 181 -1.00 11.26 -7.08
CA ASP A 181 -1.85 11.96 -8.03
C ASP A 181 -3.29 12.10 -7.50
N ASP A 182 -3.91 13.24 -7.72
CA ASP A 182 -5.29 13.48 -7.32
C ASP A 182 -6.30 12.88 -8.31
N ASP A 183 -5.94 12.78 -9.60
CA ASP A 183 -6.78 12.15 -10.64
C ASP A 183 -6.57 10.63 -10.70
N ARG A 184 -7.16 9.94 -9.74
CA ARG A 184 -7.03 8.48 -9.58
C ARG A 184 -7.55 7.68 -10.78
N ALA A 185 -8.42 8.25 -11.59
CA ALA A 185 -8.95 7.58 -12.78
C ALA A 185 -7.90 7.48 -13.89
N GLN A 186 -6.96 8.42 -13.96
CA GLN A 186 -5.91 8.46 -14.98
C GLN A 186 -4.65 7.67 -14.58
N VAL A 187 -4.43 7.39 -13.30
CA VAL A 187 -3.18 6.77 -12.81
C VAL A 187 -2.80 5.50 -13.57
N TRP A 188 -3.76 4.65 -13.93
CA TRP A 188 -3.49 3.43 -14.70
C TRP A 188 -3.03 3.73 -16.13
N ALA A 189 -3.70 4.64 -16.82
CA ALA A 189 -3.35 5.05 -18.19
C ALA A 189 -1.98 5.74 -18.23
N ASP A 190 -1.69 6.60 -17.26
CA ASP A 190 -0.44 7.33 -17.14
C ASP A 190 0.72 6.40 -16.81
N ALA A 191 0.48 5.42 -15.92
CA ALA A 191 1.46 4.39 -15.61
C ALA A 191 1.77 3.52 -16.85
N LEU A 192 0.77 3.12 -17.62
CA LEU A 192 0.96 2.39 -18.88
C LEU A 192 1.71 3.21 -19.94
N ALA A 193 1.48 4.50 -20.00
CA ALA A 193 2.17 5.37 -20.96
C ALA A 193 3.69 5.39 -20.74
N ARG A 194 4.15 5.17 -19.51
CA ARG A 194 5.59 5.08 -19.16
C ARG A 194 6.28 3.81 -19.64
N LEU A 195 5.52 2.78 -20.06
CA LEU A 195 6.08 1.57 -20.67
C LEU A 195 6.49 1.78 -22.13
N LYS A 196 6.04 2.85 -22.77
CA LYS A 196 6.44 3.15 -24.14
C LYS A 196 7.84 3.75 -24.10
N PRO A 197 8.83 3.16 -24.80
CA PRO A 197 10.14 3.80 -24.94
C PRO A 197 9.94 5.18 -25.59
N ASP A 198 10.65 6.18 -25.05
CA ASP A 198 10.76 7.48 -25.71
C ASP A 198 11.21 7.24 -27.15
N ARG A 199 10.44 7.72 -28.12
CA ARG A 199 10.75 7.65 -29.55
C ARG A 199 11.75 8.72 -29.92
#